data_9a73087d3f6bb76162558a0332e0cce7
#
_entry.id   9a73087d3f6bb76162558a0332e0cce7
#
_cell.length_a   1.000
_cell.length_b   1.000
_cell.length_c   1.000
_cell.angle_alpha   90.00
_cell.angle_beta   90.00
_cell.angle_gamma   90.00
#
_symmetry.space_group_name_H-M   'P 1'
#
loop_
_entity.id
_entity.type
_entity.pdbx_description
1 polymer ?
#
loop_
_entity_poly.entity_id
_entity_poly.type
_entity_poly.pdbx_seq_one_letter_code
_entity_poly.pdbx_strand_id
1 'polypeptide(L)'
;SKALNIFFYPADYHNLKVLIKAESLGVDRDELLMESGTISASEMAKSVKERSTMNLTENMASALAEAVDVHARTNDPQMIDFVCDKYWFADIIEAAEASKNSFVKGYVSLWIDTVNLKTFARVKKMGQPWNYFENVFISGGTVDLQVFLGSYEDDFKQATDKFLAYNIAKAVSEGGEQIDNSGDFTLLEKICDNLLVEYSREAKTVTFGLEPSF
;
A
#
# COMPACT_ATOMS: atom_id res chain seq x y z
N SER A 1 -9.72 9.13 17.11
CA SER A 1 -9.78 10.07 15.98
C SER A 1 -9.62 9.26 14.69
N LYS A 2 -10.45 9.50 13.66
CA LYS A 2 -10.37 8.80 12.38
C LYS A 2 -8.95 8.83 11.76
N ALA A 3 -8.20 9.90 12.01
CA ALA A 3 -6.82 10.02 11.55
C ALA A 3 -5.86 8.96 12.12
N LEU A 4 -6.12 8.44 13.31
CA LEU A 4 -5.29 7.39 13.91
C LEU A 4 -5.55 6.02 13.28
N ASN A 5 -6.69 5.83 12.62
CA ASN A 5 -7.03 4.57 11.96
C ASN A 5 -6.04 4.21 10.83
N ILE A 6 -5.34 5.21 10.26
CA ILE A 6 -4.26 5.00 9.29
C ILE A 6 -3.25 3.96 9.78
N PHE A 7 -2.97 3.93 11.09
CA PHE A 7 -2.00 3.01 11.69
C PHE A 7 -2.61 1.65 12.06
N PHE A 8 -3.93 1.53 12.10
CA PHE A 8 -4.65 0.31 12.47
C PHE A 8 -5.18 -0.45 11.25
N TYR A 9 -5.55 0.24 10.18
CA TYR A 9 -6.01 -0.37 8.92
C TYR A 9 -5.07 -1.43 8.35
N PRO A 10 -3.72 -1.33 8.47
CA PRO A 10 -2.84 -2.41 8.03
C PRO A 10 -3.17 -3.77 8.62
N ALA A 11 -3.52 -3.81 9.92
CA ALA A 11 -3.91 -5.05 10.60
C ALA A 11 -5.29 -5.54 10.15
N ASP A 12 -6.26 -4.63 9.94
CA ASP A 12 -7.59 -5.00 9.44
C ASP A 12 -7.52 -5.64 8.05
N TYR A 13 -6.79 -5.02 7.12
CA TYR A 13 -6.63 -5.54 5.76
C TYR A 13 -5.73 -6.78 5.70
N HIS A 14 -4.74 -6.91 6.62
CA HIS A 14 -4.00 -8.15 6.80
C HIS A 14 -4.95 -9.30 7.17
N ASN A 15 -5.79 -9.09 8.19
CA ASN A 15 -6.77 -10.08 8.63
C ASN A 15 -7.75 -10.45 7.50
N LEU A 16 -8.24 -9.45 6.76
CA LEU A 16 -9.13 -9.67 5.62
C LEU A 16 -8.48 -10.58 4.57
N LYS A 17 -7.23 -10.29 4.17
CA LYS A 17 -6.46 -11.11 3.22
C LYS A 17 -6.26 -12.54 3.73
N VAL A 18 -5.84 -12.70 4.99
CA VAL A 18 -5.61 -14.02 5.60
C VAL A 18 -6.89 -14.85 5.57
N LEU A 19 -8.00 -14.27 6.01
CA LEU A 19 -9.29 -14.96 6.11
C LEU A 19 -9.85 -15.35 4.74
N ILE A 20 -9.81 -14.48 3.73
CA ILE A 20 -10.27 -14.80 2.38
C ILE A 20 -9.41 -15.93 1.78
N LYS A 21 -8.07 -15.87 1.94
CA LYS A 21 -7.16 -16.91 1.45
C LYS A 21 -7.37 -18.24 2.18
N ALA A 22 -7.53 -18.22 3.50
CA ALA A 22 -7.79 -19.40 4.30
C ALA A 22 -9.09 -20.08 3.88
N GLU A 23 -10.16 -19.31 3.69
CA GLU A 23 -11.43 -19.81 3.20
C GLU A 23 -11.30 -20.46 1.80
N SER A 24 -10.58 -19.81 0.89
CA SER A 24 -10.38 -20.31 -0.48
C SER A 24 -9.61 -21.64 -0.52
N LEU A 25 -8.74 -21.87 0.47
CA LEU A 25 -7.95 -23.10 0.62
C LEU A 25 -8.65 -24.15 1.51
N GLY A 26 -9.76 -23.80 2.15
CA GLY A 26 -10.46 -24.68 3.09
C GLY A 26 -9.64 -24.99 4.35
N VAL A 27 -8.79 -24.07 4.78
CA VAL A 27 -7.92 -24.22 5.97
C VAL A 27 -8.24 -23.16 7.00
N ASP A 28 -7.85 -23.42 8.26
CA ASP A 28 -7.86 -22.45 9.34
C ASP A 28 -6.46 -21.81 9.45
N ARG A 29 -6.42 -20.49 9.66
CA ARG A 29 -5.21 -19.69 9.83
C ARG A 29 -5.38 -18.61 10.89
N ASP A 30 -6.19 -18.88 11.91
CA ASP A 30 -6.47 -17.91 12.99
C ASP A 30 -5.18 -17.47 13.71
N GLU A 31 -4.15 -18.31 13.73
CA GLU A 31 -2.83 -17.99 14.30
C GLU A 31 -2.09 -16.84 13.59
N LEU A 32 -2.51 -16.50 12.37
CA LEU A 32 -1.93 -15.38 11.60
C LEU A 32 -2.67 -14.06 11.80
N LEU A 33 -3.78 -14.05 12.54
CA LEU A 33 -4.59 -12.85 12.72
C LEU A 33 -3.96 -11.88 13.72
N MET A 34 -4.13 -10.59 13.46
CA MET A 34 -3.65 -9.48 14.29
C MET A 34 -4.80 -8.86 15.08
N GLU A 35 -4.58 -8.63 16.38
CA GLU A 35 -5.56 -7.94 17.25
C GLU A 35 -5.37 -6.41 17.28
N SER A 36 -4.42 -5.89 16.52
CA SER A 36 -4.08 -4.45 16.52
C SER A 36 -4.88 -3.60 15.53
N GLY A 37 -5.95 -4.16 14.93
CA GLY A 37 -6.81 -3.45 14.00
C GLY A 37 -7.86 -2.54 14.66
N THR A 38 -8.69 -1.92 13.83
CA THR A 38 -9.90 -1.19 14.29
C THR A 38 -11.06 -2.17 14.58
N ILE A 39 -10.97 -3.37 14.04
CA ILE A 39 -11.93 -4.46 14.18
C ILE A 39 -11.20 -5.64 14.82
N SER A 40 -11.80 -6.27 15.83
CA SER A 40 -11.20 -7.47 16.45
C SER A 40 -11.08 -8.61 15.43
N ALA A 41 -10.06 -9.46 15.58
CA ALA A 41 -9.86 -10.60 14.69
C ALA A 41 -11.09 -11.51 14.60
N SER A 42 -11.77 -11.72 15.73
CA SER A 42 -12.99 -12.55 15.79
C SER A 42 -14.18 -11.93 15.04
N GLU A 43 -14.35 -10.60 15.10
CA GLU A 43 -15.39 -9.90 14.34
C GLU A 43 -15.07 -9.89 12.85
N MET A 44 -13.79 -9.72 12.47
CA MET A 44 -13.37 -9.81 11.08
C MET A 44 -13.62 -11.22 10.53
N ALA A 45 -13.27 -12.29 11.26
CA ALA A 45 -13.53 -13.66 10.89
C ALA A 45 -15.03 -13.93 10.68
N LYS A 46 -15.87 -13.43 11.58
CA LYS A 46 -17.32 -13.52 11.45
C LYS A 46 -17.82 -12.78 10.20
N SER A 47 -17.33 -11.56 9.96
CA SER A 47 -17.69 -10.75 8.79
C SER A 47 -17.35 -11.47 7.48
N VAL A 48 -16.17 -12.06 7.38
CA VAL A 48 -15.78 -12.83 6.18
C VAL A 48 -16.65 -14.07 6.01
N LYS A 49 -16.82 -14.87 7.05
CA LYS A 49 -17.59 -16.12 7.02
C LYS A 49 -19.07 -15.91 6.68
N GLU A 50 -19.68 -14.89 7.28
CA GLU A 50 -21.12 -14.61 7.12
C GLU A 50 -21.41 -13.61 5.99
N ARG A 51 -20.38 -13.08 5.32
CA ARG A 51 -20.50 -11.97 4.35
C ARG A 51 -21.23 -10.76 4.96
N SER A 52 -21.02 -10.54 6.25
CA SER A 52 -21.61 -9.42 6.97
C SER A 52 -20.74 -8.19 6.84
N THR A 53 -21.32 -7.05 6.48
CA THR A 53 -20.62 -5.78 6.31
C THR A 53 -20.84 -4.80 7.47
N MET A 54 -21.57 -5.22 8.53
CA MET A 54 -22.08 -4.33 9.57
C MET A 54 -20.97 -3.56 10.31
N ASN A 55 -19.81 -4.18 10.55
CA ASN A 55 -18.68 -3.59 11.26
C ASN A 55 -17.53 -3.18 10.34
N LEU A 56 -17.66 -3.37 9.04
CA LEU A 56 -16.64 -3.03 8.05
C LEU A 56 -16.79 -1.58 7.59
N THR A 57 -15.69 -0.96 7.15
CA THR A 57 -15.79 0.26 6.35
C THR A 57 -16.41 -0.07 4.99
N GLU A 58 -16.90 0.94 4.26
CA GLU A 58 -17.41 0.74 2.89
C GLU A 58 -16.34 0.14 1.98
N ASN A 59 -15.08 0.57 2.16
CA ASN A 59 -13.94 0.05 1.41
C ASN A 59 -13.62 -1.40 1.79
N MET A 60 -13.63 -1.77 3.07
CA MET A 60 -13.45 -3.17 3.51
C MET A 60 -14.56 -4.08 2.98
N ALA A 61 -15.80 -3.62 2.99
CA ALA A 61 -16.93 -4.37 2.45
C ALA A 61 -16.78 -4.61 0.94
N SER A 62 -16.35 -3.58 0.21
CA SER A 62 -16.07 -3.65 -1.23
C SER A 62 -14.88 -4.57 -1.51
N ALA A 63 -13.80 -4.48 -0.69
CA ALA A 63 -12.63 -5.36 -0.78
C ALA A 63 -13.03 -6.83 -0.60
N LEU A 64 -13.84 -7.15 0.41
CA LEU A 64 -14.33 -8.51 0.65
C LEU A 64 -15.08 -9.07 -0.56
N ALA A 65 -16.03 -8.29 -1.09
CA ALA A 65 -16.84 -8.71 -2.23
C ALA A 65 -15.99 -8.90 -3.50
N GLU A 66 -15.16 -7.92 -3.85
CA GLU A 66 -14.34 -7.93 -5.08
C GLU A 66 -13.23 -9.00 -5.00
N ALA A 67 -12.56 -9.17 -3.84
CA ALA A 67 -11.49 -10.15 -3.67
C ALA A 67 -12.02 -11.60 -3.79
N VAL A 68 -13.18 -11.88 -3.22
CA VAL A 68 -13.82 -13.20 -3.35
C VAL A 68 -14.21 -13.48 -4.81
N ASP A 69 -14.85 -12.50 -5.48
CA ASP A 69 -15.27 -12.63 -6.87
C ASP A 69 -14.09 -12.81 -7.83
N VAL A 70 -13.04 -11.96 -7.71
CA VAL A 70 -11.89 -12.05 -8.60
C VAL A 70 -11.11 -13.35 -8.38
N HIS A 71 -10.97 -13.82 -7.12
CA HIS A 71 -10.32 -15.09 -6.85
C HIS A 71 -11.11 -16.26 -7.44
N ALA A 72 -12.43 -16.27 -7.31
CA ALA A 72 -13.28 -17.30 -7.91
C ALA A 72 -13.15 -17.38 -9.43
N ARG A 73 -12.90 -16.26 -10.12
CA ARG A 73 -12.70 -16.20 -11.57
C ARG A 73 -11.28 -16.54 -12.04
N THR A 74 -10.27 -16.16 -11.26
CA THR A 74 -8.86 -16.25 -11.70
C THR A 74 -8.12 -17.42 -11.08
N ASN A 75 -8.58 -17.92 -9.94
CA ASN A 75 -7.91 -18.88 -9.06
C ASN A 75 -6.48 -18.43 -8.67
N ASP A 76 -6.24 -17.11 -8.67
CA ASP A 76 -4.95 -16.50 -8.33
C ASP A 76 -5.05 -15.79 -6.97
N PRO A 77 -4.37 -16.29 -5.92
CA PRO A 77 -4.40 -15.68 -4.60
C PRO A 77 -3.73 -14.29 -4.56
N GLN A 78 -2.86 -13.94 -5.51
CA GLN A 78 -2.27 -12.61 -5.60
C GLN A 78 -3.33 -11.54 -5.91
N MET A 79 -4.38 -11.91 -6.62
CA MET A 79 -5.50 -11.00 -6.91
C MET A 79 -6.22 -10.55 -5.64
N ILE A 80 -6.27 -11.39 -4.61
CA ILE A 80 -6.81 -11.02 -3.29
C ILE A 80 -5.94 -9.90 -2.69
N ASP A 81 -4.61 -10.02 -2.76
CA ASP A 81 -3.71 -9.01 -2.23
C ASP A 81 -3.91 -7.66 -2.93
N PHE A 82 -3.93 -7.65 -4.26
CA PHE A 82 -4.08 -6.41 -5.04
C PHE A 82 -5.41 -5.71 -4.79
N VAL A 83 -6.51 -6.46 -4.74
CA VAL A 83 -7.82 -5.90 -4.44
C VAL A 83 -7.83 -5.32 -3.02
N CYS A 84 -7.37 -6.07 -2.04
CA CYS A 84 -7.33 -5.59 -0.65
C CYS A 84 -6.42 -4.37 -0.50
N ASP A 85 -5.26 -4.32 -1.16
CA ASP A 85 -4.34 -3.18 -1.09
C ASP A 85 -4.96 -1.92 -1.70
N LYS A 86 -5.67 -2.04 -2.81
CA LYS A 86 -6.40 -0.93 -3.43
C LYS A 86 -7.39 -0.28 -2.45
N TYR A 87 -8.21 -1.09 -1.79
CA TYR A 87 -9.21 -0.59 -0.85
C TYR A 87 -8.60 -0.16 0.50
N TRP A 88 -7.53 -0.82 0.94
CA TRP A 88 -6.76 -0.37 2.09
C TRP A 88 -6.26 1.07 1.92
N PHE A 89 -5.65 1.37 0.77
CA PHE A 89 -5.20 2.74 0.50
C PHE A 89 -6.36 3.71 0.30
N ALA A 90 -7.52 3.29 -0.19
CA ALA A 90 -8.72 4.12 -0.21
C ALA A 90 -9.14 4.55 1.21
N ASP A 91 -9.20 3.61 2.17
CA ASP A 91 -9.48 3.94 3.58
C ASP A 91 -8.41 4.85 4.20
N ILE A 92 -7.14 4.63 3.88
CA ILE A 92 -6.03 5.48 4.36
C ILE A 92 -6.16 6.90 3.83
N ILE A 93 -6.45 7.07 2.53
CA ILE A 93 -6.64 8.38 1.88
C ILE A 93 -7.83 9.10 2.52
N GLU A 94 -8.97 8.44 2.69
CA GLU A 94 -10.14 9.01 3.34
C GLU A 94 -9.84 9.47 4.78
N ALA A 95 -9.11 8.66 5.55
CA ALA A 95 -8.72 9.02 6.92
C ALA A 95 -7.74 10.20 6.93
N ALA A 96 -6.81 10.28 5.97
CA ALA A 96 -5.88 11.39 5.82
C ALA A 96 -6.61 12.68 5.44
N GLU A 97 -7.56 12.62 4.51
CA GLU A 97 -8.40 13.75 4.12
C GLU A 97 -9.26 14.25 5.31
N ALA A 98 -9.87 13.33 6.05
CA ALA A 98 -10.67 13.66 7.24
C ALA A 98 -9.83 14.29 8.37
N SER A 99 -8.53 14.05 8.42
CA SER A 99 -7.62 14.64 9.40
C SER A 99 -7.46 16.15 9.21
N LYS A 100 -7.65 16.66 7.99
CA LYS A 100 -7.36 18.04 7.57
C LYS A 100 -5.91 18.50 7.84
N ASN A 101 -5.01 17.56 8.07
CA ASN A 101 -3.62 17.79 8.41
C ASN A 101 -2.75 17.57 7.16
N SER A 102 -2.10 18.62 6.68
CA SER A 102 -1.25 18.56 5.49
C SER A 102 -0.06 17.61 5.64
N PHE A 103 0.49 17.50 6.86
CA PHE A 103 1.57 16.55 7.15
C PHE A 103 1.09 15.09 6.98
N VAL A 104 -0.08 14.75 7.53
CA VAL A 104 -0.65 13.40 7.39
C VAL A 104 -0.92 13.07 5.92
N LYS A 105 -1.47 14.03 5.16
CA LYS A 105 -1.70 13.87 3.72
C LYS A 105 -0.41 13.65 2.94
N GLY A 106 0.61 14.45 3.21
CA GLY A 106 1.92 14.31 2.59
C GLY A 106 2.59 12.99 2.91
N TYR A 107 2.48 12.52 4.17
CA TYR A 107 2.97 11.19 4.57
C TYR A 107 2.29 10.06 3.78
N VAL A 108 0.96 10.10 3.68
CA VAL A 108 0.19 9.08 2.94
C VAL A 108 0.54 9.10 1.45
N SER A 109 0.68 10.30 0.87
CA SER A 109 1.07 10.44 -0.54
C SER A 109 2.45 9.85 -0.82
N LEU A 110 3.43 10.13 0.04
CA LEU A 110 4.77 9.55 -0.05
C LEU A 110 4.74 8.02 0.14
N TRP A 111 3.92 7.54 1.08
CA TRP A 111 3.76 6.11 1.29
C TRP A 111 3.22 5.40 0.04
N ILE A 112 2.21 5.98 -0.61
CA ILE A 112 1.68 5.47 -1.88
C ILE A 112 2.76 5.43 -2.96
N ASP A 113 3.57 6.48 -3.09
CA ASP A 113 4.68 6.51 -4.06
C ASP A 113 5.68 5.37 -3.81
N THR A 114 6.03 5.11 -2.55
CA THR A 114 6.94 4.01 -2.20
C THR A 114 6.33 2.63 -2.49
N VAL A 115 5.04 2.45 -2.24
CA VAL A 115 4.33 1.19 -2.54
C VAL A 115 4.24 0.98 -4.04
N ASN A 116 3.87 2.01 -4.81
CA ASN A 116 3.81 1.93 -6.26
C ASN A 116 5.19 1.62 -6.86
N LEU A 117 6.26 2.24 -6.37
CA LEU A 117 7.62 1.94 -6.83
C LEU A 117 8.03 0.49 -6.55
N LYS A 118 7.79 0.00 -5.32
CA LYS A 118 8.08 -1.41 -4.96
C LYS A 118 7.29 -2.38 -5.85
N THR A 119 6.01 -2.08 -6.09
CA THR A 119 5.14 -2.88 -6.96
C THR A 119 5.62 -2.83 -8.42
N PHE A 120 5.93 -1.65 -8.94
CA PHE A 120 6.48 -1.43 -10.27
C PHE A 120 7.74 -2.28 -10.51
N ALA A 121 8.69 -2.20 -9.59
CA ALA A 121 9.94 -2.94 -9.67
C ALA A 121 9.70 -4.46 -9.70
N ARG A 122 8.82 -4.97 -8.85
CA ARG A 122 8.48 -6.41 -8.79
C ARG A 122 7.78 -6.88 -10.05
N VAL A 123 6.78 -6.13 -10.53
CA VAL A 123 6.01 -6.47 -11.74
C VAL A 123 6.91 -6.50 -12.96
N LYS A 124 7.83 -5.52 -13.12
CA LYS A 124 8.87 -5.54 -14.17
C LYS A 124 9.76 -6.78 -14.07
N LYS A 125 10.28 -7.08 -12.86
CA LYS A 125 11.18 -8.22 -12.67
C LYS A 125 10.49 -9.56 -12.94
N MET A 126 9.17 -9.65 -12.70
CA MET A 126 8.36 -10.81 -13.03
C MET A 126 8.08 -10.95 -14.54
N GLY A 127 8.49 -9.97 -15.36
CA GLY A 127 8.24 -9.96 -16.81
C GLY A 127 6.76 -9.78 -17.17
N GLN A 128 5.96 -9.23 -16.25
CA GLN A 128 4.56 -8.95 -16.53
C GLN A 128 4.42 -7.75 -17.47
N PRO A 129 3.37 -7.67 -18.30
CA PRO A 129 3.14 -6.53 -19.17
C PRO A 129 2.72 -5.28 -18.39
N TRP A 130 2.94 -4.09 -18.97
CA TRP A 130 2.65 -2.78 -18.32
C TRP A 130 1.20 -2.63 -17.83
N ASN A 131 0.23 -3.20 -18.54
CA ASN A 131 -1.18 -3.17 -18.14
C ASN A 131 -1.45 -3.96 -16.85
N TYR A 132 -0.60 -4.91 -16.49
CA TYR A 132 -0.66 -5.56 -15.19
C TYR A 132 -0.35 -4.57 -14.07
N PHE A 133 0.70 -3.75 -14.24
CA PHE A 133 1.03 -2.69 -13.28
C PHE A 133 -0.08 -1.64 -13.20
N GLU A 134 -0.66 -1.24 -14.34
CA GLU A 134 -1.78 -0.30 -14.37
C GLU A 134 -2.97 -0.77 -13.50
N ASN A 135 -3.28 -2.06 -13.52
CA ASN A 135 -4.37 -2.64 -12.73
C ASN A 135 -4.10 -2.65 -11.22
N VAL A 136 -2.84 -2.64 -10.80
CA VAL A 136 -2.43 -2.68 -9.38
C VAL A 136 -1.91 -1.35 -8.87
N PHE A 137 -1.85 -0.34 -9.71
CA PHE A 137 -1.43 1.02 -9.35
C PHE A 137 -2.41 1.65 -8.35
N ILE A 138 -1.85 2.29 -7.32
CA ILE A 138 -2.60 2.98 -6.28
C ILE A 138 -2.54 4.47 -6.54
N SER A 139 -3.70 5.09 -6.78
CA SER A 139 -3.82 6.54 -6.95
C SER A 139 -3.65 7.28 -5.61
N GLY A 140 -3.22 8.55 -5.66
CA GLY A 140 -3.10 9.41 -4.47
C GLY A 140 -1.67 9.69 -4.03
N GLY A 141 -0.67 9.12 -4.71
CA GLY A 141 0.72 9.52 -4.61
C GLY A 141 1.02 10.83 -5.36
N THR A 142 2.27 11.26 -5.32
CA THR A 142 2.76 12.42 -6.10
C THR A 142 3.18 12.03 -7.51
N VAL A 143 3.53 10.77 -7.72
CA VAL A 143 3.98 10.25 -9.02
C VAL A 143 2.79 9.73 -9.81
N ASP A 144 2.55 10.35 -10.97
CA ASP A 144 1.48 9.91 -11.86
C ASP A 144 1.77 8.54 -12.47
N LEU A 145 0.70 7.76 -12.72
CA LEU A 145 0.75 6.48 -13.43
C LEU A 145 1.55 6.59 -14.74
N GLN A 146 1.39 7.68 -15.48
CA GLN A 146 2.06 7.88 -16.78
C GLN A 146 3.58 7.94 -16.68
N VAL A 147 4.14 8.39 -15.55
CA VAL A 147 5.59 8.37 -15.31
C VAL A 147 6.10 6.94 -15.21
N PHE A 148 5.39 6.09 -14.48
CA PHE A 148 5.70 4.67 -14.38
C PHE A 148 5.53 3.95 -15.72
N LEU A 149 4.41 4.15 -16.40
CA LEU A 149 4.15 3.51 -17.70
C LEU A 149 5.18 3.94 -18.76
N GLY A 150 5.53 5.25 -18.78
CA GLY A 150 6.55 5.77 -19.67
C GLY A 150 7.96 5.23 -19.39
N SER A 151 8.18 4.63 -18.23
CA SER A 151 9.46 4.03 -17.81
C SER A 151 9.42 2.49 -17.83
N TYR A 152 8.35 1.89 -18.32
CA TYR A 152 8.12 0.46 -18.14
C TYR A 152 9.15 -0.40 -18.92
N GLU A 153 9.50 0.02 -20.12
CA GLU A 153 10.47 -0.68 -20.99
C GLU A 153 11.93 -0.31 -20.68
N ASP A 154 12.16 0.78 -19.92
CA ASP A 154 13.52 1.23 -19.56
C ASP A 154 14.11 0.31 -18.47
N ASP A 155 15.44 0.18 -18.40
CA ASP A 155 16.09 -0.22 -17.16
C ASP A 155 15.97 0.90 -16.10
N PHE A 156 16.25 0.62 -14.83
CA PHE A 156 16.12 1.63 -13.79
C PHE A 156 17.08 2.81 -13.94
N LYS A 157 18.25 2.55 -14.53
CA LYS A 157 19.24 3.59 -14.81
C LYS A 157 18.70 4.59 -15.82
N GLN A 158 18.06 4.11 -16.90
CA GLN A 158 17.43 4.96 -17.92
C GLN A 158 16.18 5.66 -17.39
N ALA A 159 15.41 4.99 -16.53
CA ALA A 159 14.23 5.55 -15.91
C ALA A 159 14.52 6.70 -14.93
N THR A 160 15.72 6.76 -14.34
CA THR A 160 16.09 7.71 -13.27
C THR A 160 15.70 9.16 -13.60
N ASP A 161 15.99 9.61 -14.81
CA ASP A 161 15.71 11.01 -15.19
C ASP A 161 14.22 11.36 -15.13
N LYS A 162 13.34 10.40 -15.36
CA LYS A 162 11.88 10.61 -15.30
C LYS A 162 11.35 10.77 -13.86
N PHE A 163 12.14 10.33 -12.89
CA PHE A 163 11.77 10.38 -11.47
C PHE A 163 12.49 11.48 -10.67
N LEU A 164 13.40 12.26 -11.30
CA LEU A 164 14.21 13.25 -10.58
C LEU A 164 13.42 14.29 -9.79
N ALA A 165 12.21 14.64 -10.22
CA ALA A 165 11.35 15.61 -9.55
C ALA A 165 10.63 15.04 -8.31
N TYR A 166 10.74 13.75 -8.03
CA TYR A 166 9.96 13.08 -7.00
C TYR A 166 10.85 12.61 -5.83
N ASN A 167 10.27 12.50 -4.64
CA ASN A 167 10.99 12.08 -3.43
C ASN A 167 11.58 10.66 -3.54
N ILE A 168 11.02 9.82 -4.40
CA ILE A 168 11.49 8.45 -4.63
C ILE A 168 12.67 8.35 -5.62
N ALA A 169 13.16 9.46 -6.18
CA ALA A 169 14.22 9.48 -7.19
C ALA A 169 15.46 8.66 -6.77
N LYS A 170 15.89 8.81 -5.51
CA LYS A 170 17.02 8.05 -4.96
C LYS A 170 16.75 6.54 -4.93
N ALA A 171 15.52 6.15 -4.58
CA ALA A 171 15.14 4.74 -4.58
C ALA A 171 15.15 4.15 -6.00
N VAL A 172 14.72 4.92 -7.01
CA VAL A 172 14.78 4.53 -8.41
C VAL A 172 16.22 4.37 -8.87
N SER A 173 17.09 5.37 -8.62
CA SER A 173 18.48 5.35 -9.09
C SER A 173 19.32 4.29 -8.39
N GLU A 174 19.49 4.36 -7.06
CA GLU A 174 20.38 3.47 -6.31
C GLU A 174 19.77 2.07 -6.11
N GLY A 175 18.50 2.02 -5.68
CA GLY A 175 17.80 0.75 -5.47
C GLY A 175 17.51 0.03 -6.78
N GLY A 176 17.14 0.79 -7.82
CA GLY A 176 16.90 0.27 -9.15
C GLY A 176 18.17 -0.27 -9.80
N GLU A 177 19.31 0.42 -9.68
CA GLU A 177 20.60 -0.07 -10.17
C GLU A 177 20.98 -1.42 -9.53
N GLN A 178 20.72 -1.62 -8.23
CA GLN A 178 20.94 -2.92 -7.59
C GLN A 178 20.03 -4.00 -8.19
N ILE A 179 18.76 -3.68 -8.48
CA ILE A 179 17.84 -4.64 -9.10
C ILE A 179 18.31 -4.99 -10.53
N ASP A 180 18.74 -4.02 -11.32
CA ASP A 180 19.25 -4.25 -12.67
C ASP A 180 20.48 -5.17 -12.64
N ASN A 181 21.42 -4.94 -11.70
CA ASN A 181 22.67 -5.67 -11.61
C ASN A 181 22.54 -7.07 -10.99
N SER A 182 21.75 -7.24 -9.96
CA SER A 182 21.69 -8.48 -9.15
C SER A 182 20.31 -9.08 -8.97
N GLY A 183 19.25 -8.32 -9.28
CA GLY A 183 17.87 -8.71 -8.97
C GLY A 183 17.51 -8.60 -7.49
N ASP A 184 18.33 -7.95 -6.67
CA ASP A 184 18.10 -7.77 -5.25
C ASP A 184 17.32 -6.47 -4.95
N PHE A 185 16.23 -6.59 -4.20
CA PHE A 185 15.33 -5.49 -3.85
C PHE A 185 15.67 -4.81 -2.53
N THR A 186 16.62 -5.34 -1.78
CA THR A 186 16.92 -4.92 -0.39
C THR A 186 17.22 -3.43 -0.27
N LEU A 187 18.02 -2.89 -1.20
CA LEU A 187 18.37 -1.47 -1.16
C LEU A 187 17.18 -0.56 -1.52
N LEU A 188 16.40 -0.92 -2.53
CA LEU A 188 15.18 -0.18 -2.89
C LEU A 188 14.20 -0.13 -1.72
N GLU A 189 13.93 -1.27 -1.09
CA GLU A 189 13.04 -1.37 0.06
C GLU A 189 13.55 -0.53 1.22
N LYS A 190 14.85 -0.63 1.56
CA LYS A 190 15.47 0.15 2.62
C LYS A 190 15.41 1.66 2.37
N ILE A 191 15.64 2.13 1.15
CA ILE A 191 15.56 3.56 0.82
C ILE A 191 14.11 4.02 0.96
N CYS A 192 13.15 3.27 0.45
CA CYS A 192 11.72 3.59 0.59
C CYS A 192 11.28 3.68 2.05
N ASP A 193 11.70 2.73 2.89
CA ASP A 193 11.34 2.73 4.31
C ASP A 193 12.01 3.90 5.05
N ASN A 194 13.26 4.23 4.72
CA ASN A 194 13.96 5.39 5.27
C ASN A 194 13.27 6.72 4.90
N LEU A 195 12.76 6.88 3.68
CA LEU A 195 12.02 8.08 3.28
C LEU A 195 10.81 8.33 4.19
N LEU A 196 10.06 7.28 4.53
CA LEU A 196 8.90 7.40 5.44
C LEU A 196 9.33 7.73 6.87
N VAL A 197 10.43 7.13 7.34
CA VAL A 197 10.99 7.41 8.66
C VAL A 197 11.49 8.87 8.75
N GLU A 198 12.22 9.34 7.73
CA GLU A 198 12.72 10.70 7.66
C GLU A 198 11.58 11.71 7.62
N TYR A 199 10.57 11.51 6.78
CA TYR A 199 9.37 12.33 6.75
C TYR A 199 8.69 12.42 8.13
N SER A 200 8.59 11.28 8.84
CA SER A 200 7.99 11.24 10.18
C SER A 200 8.84 11.97 11.24
N ARG A 201 10.16 12.03 11.06
CA ARG A 201 11.05 12.79 11.96
C ARG A 201 10.94 14.29 11.77
N GLU A 202 10.72 14.76 10.55
CA GLU A 202 10.49 16.19 10.27
C GLU A 202 9.27 16.72 11.01
N ALA A 203 8.21 15.92 11.20
CA ALA A 203 7.05 16.29 11.99
C ALA A 203 7.40 16.69 13.43
N LYS A 204 8.37 16.01 14.04
CA LYS A 204 8.78 16.32 15.42
C LYS A 204 9.44 17.71 15.53
N THR A 205 10.11 18.14 14.48
CA THR A 205 10.77 19.46 14.45
C THR A 205 9.78 20.60 14.19
N VAL A 206 8.72 20.35 13.43
CA VAL A 206 7.68 21.33 13.14
C VAL A 206 6.73 21.53 14.34
N THR A 207 6.41 20.47 15.07
CA THR A 207 5.50 20.53 16.23
C THR A 207 6.12 21.25 17.42
N PHE A 208 7.43 21.30 17.56
CA PHE A 208 8.13 22.01 18.62
C PHE A 208 8.50 23.46 18.27
N GLY A 209 8.23 23.93 17.05
CA GLY A 209 8.66 25.23 16.55
C GLY A 209 7.61 26.33 16.44
N LEU A 210 6.32 26.06 16.54
CA LEU A 210 5.25 27.01 16.28
C LEU A 210 4.02 26.84 17.18
N GLU A 211 4.19 26.90 18.49
CA GLU A 211 3.14 27.41 19.34
C GLU A 211 3.62 28.73 19.95
N PRO A 212 3.07 29.88 19.50
CA PRO A 212 3.18 31.07 20.31
C PRO A 212 2.34 30.85 21.56
N SER A 213 2.98 30.95 22.70
CA SER A 213 2.36 31.10 24.01
C SER A 213 1.30 32.20 23.93
N PHE A 214 0.03 31.82 24.04
CA PHE A 214 -1.03 32.70 24.53
C PHE A 214 -1.79 32.00 25.62
#